data_cdad30cb1613962a5982387e197f36fd
#
_entry.id   cdad30cb1613962a5982387e197f36fd
#
_cell.length_a   1.000
_cell.length_b   1.000
_cell.length_c   1.000
_cell.angle_alpha   90.00
_cell.angle_beta   90.00
_cell.angle_gamma   90.00
#
_symmetry.space_group_name_H-M   'P 1'
#
loop_
_entity.id
_entity.type
_entity.pdbx_description
1 polymer ?
#
loop_
_entity_poly.entity_id
_entity_poly.type
_entity_poly.pdbx_seq_one_letter_code
_entity_poly.pdbx_strand_id
1 'polypeptide(L)'
;MNNSIGIFSMLALARLLSTEDFGVVAIATSVVFLFDILSETGSQQYLIQKSKISDDDLNTCWTINLILKLIVWVLFVLLTPFIADFFESEALVMPFYVISSVILLSGFFNPGIYLYQREFNFNPLVKMSITEKLVSFFVTILLAFLYQSYWAMIAGVVTTYTIKLVYSYKLHEFRPKWSLKNAKEQWDFSKWMLLRGVMGYTRAEFDTAFVSKTFGLPSVGGYNLMKNLSLIPAQDIIAPATQPLLTS
;
A
#
# COMPACT_ATOMS: atom_id res chain seq x y z
N MET A 1 -6.67 -10.46 -15.81
CA MET A 1 -5.40 -11.18 -15.56
C MET A 1 -4.72 -10.80 -14.23
N ASN A 2 -4.81 -9.57 -13.75
CA ASN A 2 -4.10 -9.17 -12.53
C ASN A 2 -4.56 -9.84 -11.22
N ASN A 3 -5.77 -10.32 -11.14
CA ASN A 3 -6.35 -10.85 -9.90
C ASN A 3 -6.28 -12.36 -9.79
N SER A 4 -6.11 -13.07 -10.91
CA SER A 4 -5.93 -14.54 -10.91
C SER A 4 -4.69 -14.95 -10.10
N ILE A 5 -3.57 -14.21 -10.22
CA ILE A 5 -2.34 -14.46 -9.44
C ILE A 5 -2.61 -14.30 -7.93
N GLY A 6 -3.39 -13.29 -7.54
CA GLY A 6 -3.76 -13.07 -6.14
C GLY A 6 -4.60 -14.21 -5.57
N ILE A 7 -5.57 -14.72 -6.33
CA ILE A 7 -6.41 -15.85 -5.90
C ILE A 7 -5.57 -17.11 -5.73
N PHE A 8 -4.72 -17.44 -6.70
CA PHE A 8 -3.84 -18.60 -6.61
C PHE A 8 -2.87 -18.49 -5.43
N SER A 9 -2.30 -17.29 -5.22
CA SER A 9 -1.45 -17.02 -4.04
C SER A 9 -2.20 -17.27 -2.75
N MET A 10 -3.40 -16.70 -2.62
CA MET A 10 -4.22 -16.82 -1.41
C MET A 10 -4.62 -18.28 -1.12
N LEU A 11 -5.04 -19.03 -2.12
CA LEU A 11 -5.40 -20.45 -1.97
C LEU A 11 -4.18 -21.31 -1.62
N ALA A 12 -3.01 -21.05 -2.20
CA ALA A 12 -1.77 -21.74 -1.87
C ALA A 12 -1.33 -21.44 -0.44
N LEU A 13 -1.36 -20.15 -0.04
CA LEU A 13 -0.98 -19.72 1.30
C LEU A 13 -1.95 -20.27 2.37
N ALA A 14 -3.26 -20.31 2.08
CA ALA A 14 -4.26 -20.86 3.00
C ALA A 14 -4.07 -22.38 3.30
N ARG A 15 -3.29 -23.08 2.47
CA ARG A 15 -2.90 -24.48 2.72
C ARG A 15 -1.58 -24.62 3.49
N LEU A 16 -0.73 -23.60 3.45
CA LEU A 16 0.63 -23.62 3.99
C LEU A 16 0.72 -22.92 5.36
N LEU A 17 -0.15 -21.96 5.62
CA LEU A 17 -0.11 -21.08 6.77
C LEU A 17 -1.35 -21.25 7.65
N SER A 18 -1.20 -20.97 8.94
CA SER A 18 -2.30 -21.00 9.91
C SER A 18 -3.21 -19.77 9.79
N THR A 19 -4.43 -19.86 10.32
CA THR A 19 -5.32 -18.69 10.43
C THR A 19 -4.74 -17.60 11.33
N GLU A 20 -3.92 -17.96 12.30
CA GLU A 20 -3.22 -17.02 13.17
C GLU A 20 -2.17 -16.21 12.39
N ASP A 21 -1.39 -16.87 11.50
CA ASP A 21 -0.45 -16.18 10.59
C ASP A 21 -1.17 -15.12 9.73
N PHE A 22 -2.32 -15.47 9.18
CA PHE A 22 -3.15 -14.51 8.44
C PHE A 22 -3.65 -13.37 9.33
N GLY A 23 -3.99 -13.65 10.59
CA GLY A 23 -4.41 -12.65 11.57
C GLY A 23 -3.31 -11.63 11.85
N VAL A 24 -2.09 -12.12 12.13
CA VAL A 24 -0.91 -11.25 12.35
C VAL A 24 -0.68 -10.32 11.16
N VAL A 25 -0.66 -10.87 9.94
CA VAL A 25 -0.41 -10.06 8.73
C VAL A 25 -1.56 -9.10 8.46
N ALA A 26 -2.81 -9.52 8.66
CA ALA A 26 -3.97 -8.67 8.45
C ALA A 26 -3.94 -7.43 9.36
N ILE A 27 -3.69 -7.62 10.66
CA ILE A 27 -3.59 -6.50 11.61
C ILE A 27 -2.38 -5.63 11.28
N ALA A 28 -1.20 -6.26 11.06
CA ALA A 28 0.02 -5.51 10.80
C ALA A 28 -0.09 -4.67 9.53
N THR A 29 -0.65 -5.21 8.45
CA THR A 29 -0.86 -4.45 7.20
C THR A 29 -1.94 -3.38 7.34
N SER A 30 -3.08 -3.68 7.99
CA SER A 30 -4.15 -2.70 8.18
C SER A 30 -3.69 -1.49 8.99
N VAL A 31 -2.94 -1.71 10.07
CA VAL A 31 -2.45 -0.60 10.89
C VAL A 31 -1.39 0.21 10.15
N VAL A 32 -0.39 -0.45 9.55
CA VAL A 32 0.68 0.26 8.80
C VAL A 32 0.11 1.04 7.61
N PHE A 33 -0.85 0.49 6.88
CA PHE A 33 -1.47 1.18 5.76
C PHE A 33 -2.35 2.36 6.19
N LEU A 34 -2.93 2.34 7.38
CA LEU A 34 -3.58 3.52 7.94
C LEU A 34 -2.56 4.67 8.07
N PHE A 35 -1.40 4.41 8.65
CA PHE A 35 -0.33 5.41 8.78
C PHE A 35 0.24 5.82 7.42
N ASP A 36 0.34 4.90 6.46
CA ASP A 36 0.75 5.22 5.08
C ASP A 36 -0.22 6.22 4.43
N ILE A 37 -1.54 6.03 4.59
CA ILE A 37 -2.58 6.95 4.09
C ILE A 37 -2.56 8.30 4.82
N LEU A 38 -2.27 8.33 6.13
CA LEU A 38 -2.10 9.58 6.89
C LEU A 38 -0.95 10.45 6.35
N SER A 39 -0.01 9.85 5.64
CA SER A 39 1.10 10.52 4.96
C SER A 39 0.88 10.73 3.46
N GLU A 40 -0.29 10.38 2.92
CA GLU A 40 -0.61 10.53 1.50
C GLU A 40 -0.86 12.00 1.14
N THR A 41 -0.01 12.54 0.28
CA THR A 41 -0.09 13.98 -0.11
C THR A 41 -1.02 14.24 -1.29
N GLY A 42 -1.60 13.22 -1.91
CA GLY A 42 -2.35 13.38 -3.16
C GLY A 42 -1.49 13.90 -4.33
N SER A 43 -0.17 13.71 -4.25
CA SER A 43 0.78 14.18 -5.27
C SER A 43 0.45 13.67 -6.67
N GLN A 44 -0.02 12.42 -6.77
CA GLN A 44 -0.47 11.82 -8.02
C GLN A 44 -1.62 12.64 -8.63
N GLN A 45 -2.66 12.92 -7.84
CA GLN A 45 -3.84 13.67 -8.30
C GLN A 45 -3.48 15.10 -8.65
N TYR A 46 -2.64 15.74 -7.84
CA TYR A 46 -2.12 17.09 -8.11
C TYR A 46 -1.41 17.17 -9.46
N LEU A 47 -0.47 16.24 -9.72
CA LEU A 47 0.29 16.21 -10.96
C LEU A 47 -0.58 15.86 -12.19
N ILE A 48 -1.61 15.03 -12.02
CA ILE A 48 -2.53 14.69 -13.12
C ILE A 48 -3.44 15.88 -13.47
N GLN A 49 -3.91 16.65 -12.48
CA GLN A 49 -4.89 17.72 -12.67
C GLN A 49 -4.27 19.06 -13.04
N LYS A 50 -3.02 19.32 -12.67
CA LYS A 50 -2.35 20.60 -12.95
C LYS A 50 -2.16 20.80 -14.47
N SER A 51 -2.57 21.95 -15.01
CA SER A 51 -2.56 22.23 -16.45
C SER A 51 -1.16 22.19 -17.07
N LYS A 52 -0.16 22.76 -16.41
CA LYS A 52 1.26 22.75 -16.81
C LYS A 52 2.11 22.26 -15.65
N ILE A 53 2.93 21.23 -15.89
CA ILE A 53 3.86 20.67 -14.90
C ILE A 53 5.26 21.15 -15.23
N SER A 54 5.99 21.57 -14.20
CA SER A 54 7.42 21.88 -14.24
C SER A 54 8.20 20.84 -13.43
N ASP A 55 9.52 20.80 -13.64
CA ASP A 55 10.41 19.98 -12.81
C ASP A 55 10.36 20.40 -11.32
N ASP A 56 10.10 21.68 -11.03
CA ASP A 56 9.91 22.15 -9.67
C ASP A 56 8.66 21.56 -9.01
N ASP A 57 7.59 21.29 -9.76
CA ASP A 57 6.39 20.62 -9.25
C ASP A 57 6.69 19.17 -8.87
N LEU A 58 7.37 18.42 -9.74
CA LEU A 58 7.78 17.05 -9.48
C LEU A 58 8.73 16.96 -8.28
N ASN A 59 9.71 17.86 -8.21
CA ASN A 59 10.66 17.94 -7.10
C ASN A 59 9.96 18.25 -5.78
N THR A 60 9.02 19.21 -5.78
CA THR A 60 8.25 19.61 -4.60
C THR A 60 7.36 18.45 -4.13
N CYS A 61 6.66 17.78 -5.06
CA CYS A 61 5.84 16.60 -4.77
C CYS A 61 6.66 15.49 -4.09
N TRP A 62 7.82 15.18 -4.65
CA TRP A 62 8.71 14.16 -4.07
C TRP A 62 9.21 14.56 -2.68
N THR A 63 9.66 15.81 -2.53
CA THR A 63 10.21 16.31 -1.27
C THR A 63 9.18 16.30 -0.14
N ILE A 64 7.97 16.81 -0.39
CA ILE A 64 6.89 16.84 0.60
C ILE A 64 6.48 15.41 0.96
N ASN A 65 6.30 14.54 -0.05
CA ASN A 65 5.94 13.15 0.18
C ASN A 65 6.98 12.44 1.06
N LEU A 66 8.27 12.59 0.75
CA LEU A 66 9.35 11.97 1.52
C LEU A 66 9.41 12.48 2.97
N ILE A 67 9.30 13.81 3.18
CA ILE A 67 9.31 14.40 4.52
C ILE A 67 8.14 13.85 5.36
N LEU A 68 6.92 13.87 4.82
CA LEU A 68 5.74 13.39 5.54
C LEU A 68 5.82 11.88 5.83
N LYS A 69 6.24 11.07 4.85
CA LYS A 69 6.45 9.63 5.04
C LYS A 69 7.50 9.35 6.12
N LEU A 70 8.59 10.10 6.14
CA LEU A 70 9.62 9.96 7.18
C LEU A 70 9.09 10.31 8.58
N ILE A 71 8.37 11.43 8.70
CA ILE A 71 7.77 11.85 9.98
C ILE A 71 6.78 10.79 10.47
N VAL A 72 5.89 10.33 9.62
CA VAL A 72 4.87 9.33 9.96
C VAL A 72 5.52 7.99 10.29
N TRP A 73 6.56 7.58 9.57
CA TRP A 73 7.29 6.35 9.87
C TRP A 73 7.97 6.42 11.24
N VAL A 74 8.66 7.52 11.57
CA VAL A 74 9.27 7.71 12.89
C VAL A 74 8.21 7.67 13.99
N LEU A 75 7.10 8.38 13.79
CA LEU A 75 5.97 8.36 14.72
C LEU A 75 5.42 6.93 14.90
N PHE A 76 5.23 6.20 13.81
CA PHE A 76 4.76 4.81 13.86
C PHE A 76 5.72 3.92 14.65
N VAL A 77 7.03 4.00 14.38
CA VAL A 77 8.05 3.20 15.08
C VAL A 77 8.02 3.48 16.59
N LEU A 78 7.87 4.75 16.99
CA LEU A 78 7.76 5.13 18.40
C LEU A 78 6.45 4.64 19.05
N LEU A 79 5.36 4.60 18.30
CA LEU A 79 4.06 4.15 18.78
C LEU A 79 3.88 2.63 18.72
N THR A 80 4.75 1.90 18.01
CA THR A 80 4.63 0.44 17.81
C THR A 80 4.40 -0.36 19.11
N PRO A 81 5.15 -0.13 20.23
CA PRO A 81 4.90 -0.86 21.46
C PRO A 81 3.48 -0.63 22.01
N PHE A 82 3.00 0.61 21.99
CA PHE A 82 1.66 0.96 22.47
C PHE A 82 0.56 0.37 21.57
N ILE A 83 0.79 0.33 20.25
CA ILE A 83 -0.14 -0.27 19.29
C ILE A 83 -0.21 -1.79 19.51
N ALA A 84 0.92 -2.47 19.70
CA ALA A 84 0.96 -3.90 19.96
C ALA A 84 0.25 -4.26 21.29
N ASP A 85 0.46 -3.45 22.33
CA ASP A 85 -0.22 -3.59 23.62
C ASP A 85 -1.74 -3.39 23.49
N PHE A 86 -2.18 -2.42 22.67
CA PHE A 86 -3.61 -2.22 22.36
C PHE A 86 -4.25 -3.48 21.77
N PHE A 87 -3.54 -4.23 20.92
CA PHE A 87 -4.02 -5.52 20.36
C PHE A 87 -3.73 -6.71 21.28
N GLU A 88 -3.17 -6.49 22.46
CA GLU A 88 -2.84 -7.54 23.45
C GLU A 88 -1.97 -8.66 22.86
N SER A 89 -1.04 -8.31 21.95
CA SER A 89 -0.21 -9.29 21.24
C SER A 89 1.21 -8.79 20.98
N GLU A 90 2.16 -9.31 21.74
CA GLU A 90 3.59 -9.05 21.52
C GLU A 90 4.09 -9.57 20.17
N ALA A 91 3.41 -10.57 19.60
CA ALA A 91 3.75 -11.13 18.28
C ALA A 91 3.64 -10.11 17.15
N LEU A 92 2.92 -8.99 17.35
CA LEU A 92 2.75 -7.93 16.35
C LEU A 92 3.92 -6.93 16.30
N VAL A 93 4.76 -6.85 17.33
CA VAL A 93 5.82 -5.83 17.44
C VAL A 93 6.80 -5.92 16.26
N MET A 94 7.37 -7.10 16.01
CA MET A 94 8.33 -7.28 14.91
C MET A 94 7.68 -7.15 13.52
N PRO A 95 6.50 -7.75 13.24
CA PRO A 95 5.73 -7.46 12.04
C PRO A 95 5.51 -5.98 11.77
N PHE A 96 5.12 -5.19 12.77
CA PHE A 96 4.92 -3.75 12.64
C PHE A 96 6.20 -3.04 12.22
N TYR A 97 7.34 -3.31 12.85
CA TYR A 97 8.63 -2.71 12.47
C TYR A 97 9.00 -3.03 11.03
N VAL A 98 8.88 -4.29 10.61
CA VAL A 98 9.29 -4.70 9.26
C VAL A 98 8.34 -4.16 8.20
N ILE A 99 7.01 -4.29 8.40
CA ILE A 99 6.04 -3.79 7.41
C ILE A 99 6.08 -2.25 7.33
N SER A 100 6.36 -1.54 8.43
CA SER A 100 6.45 -0.08 8.40
C SER A 100 7.51 0.46 7.42
N SER A 101 8.51 -0.35 7.05
CA SER A 101 9.47 0.00 5.99
C SER A 101 8.80 0.35 4.66
N VAL A 102 7.58 -0.15 4.41
CA VAL A 102 6.75 0.17 3.25
C VAL A 102 6.43 1.67 3.17
N ILE A 103 6.20 2.32 4.32
CA ILE A 103 5.96 3.77 4.41
C ILE A 103 7.18 4.52 3.86
N LEU A 104 8.39 4.13 4.28
CA LEU A 104 9.62 4.74 3.76
C LEU A 104 9.83 4.45 2.27
N LEU A 105 9.66 3.20 1.85
CA LEU A 105 9.83 2.80 0.44
C LEU A 105 8.89 3.61 -0.46
N SER A 106 7.63 3.82 -0.03
CA SER A 106 6.66 4.61 -0.78
C SER A 106 7.03 6.10 -0.85
N GLY A 107 7.73 6.63 0.16
CA GLY A 107 8.24 7.99 0.18
C GLY A 107 9.27 8.28 -0.90
N PHE A 108 10.05 7.28 -1.28
CA PHE A 108 11.11 7.40 -2.30
C PHE A 108 10.62 7.19 -3.74
N PHE A 109 9.35 6.89 -4.00
CA PHE A 109 8.85 6.67 -5.36
C PHE A 109 9.10 7.87 -6.27
N ASN A 110 9.53 7.58 -7.50
CA ASN A 110 9.75 8.61 -8.50
C ASN A 110 8.40 9.19 -9.00
N PRO A 111 8.10 10.47 -8.75
CA PRO A 111 6.82 11.06 -9.18
C PRO A 111 6.65 11.15 -10.69
N GLY A 112 7.74 11.04 -11.46
CA GLY A 112 7.69 11.01 -12.92
C GLY A 112 6.80 9.90 -13.48
N ILE A 113 6.58 8.79 -12.73
CA ILE A 113 5.66 7.72 -13.18
C ILE A 113 4.22 8.19 -13.33
N TYR A 114 3.80 9.26 -12.62
CA TYR A 114 2.44 9.79 -12.73
C TYR A 114 2.19 10.53 -14.04
N LEU A 115 3.26 10.96 -14.74
CA LEU A 115 3.16 11.57 -16.07
C LEU A 115 2.62 10.57 -17.10
N TYR A 116 2.97 9.29 -16.99
CA TYR A 116 2.39 8.25 -17.86
C TYR A 116 0.86 8.17 -17.74
N GLN A 117 0.32 8.32 -16.53
CA GLN A 117 -1.14 8.34 -16.34
C GLN A 117 -1.78 9.59 -16.96
N ARG A 118 -1.13 10.73 -16.81
CA ARG A 118 -1.56 12.00 -17.41
C ARG A 118 -1.61 11.92 -18.94
N GLU A 119 -0.64 11.24 -19.54
CA GLU A 119 -0.53 11.03 -20.99
C GLU A 119 -1.38 9.88 -21.51
N PHE A 120 -2.19 9.24 -20.64
CA PHE A 120 -2.96 8.03 -20.93
C PHE A 120 -2.11 6.85 -21.44
N ASN A 121 -0.81 6.86 -21.16
CA ASN A 121 0.11 5.78 -21.51
C ASN A 121 0.24 4.79 -20.32
N PHE A 122 -0.70 3.85 -20.24
CA PHE A 122 -0.75 2.89 -19.14
C PHE A 122 0.18 1.69 -19.31
N ASN A 123 0.75 1.45 -20.49
CA ASN A 123 1.57 0.27 -20.77
C ASN A 123 2.77 0.11 -19.81
N PRO A 124 3.58 1.15 -19.52
CA PRO A 124 4.68 1.02 -18.55
C PRO A 124 4.19 0.68 -17.14
N LEU A 125 3.08 1.27 -16.71
CA LEU A 125 2.49 1.05 -15.39
C LEU A 125 1.92 -0.36 -15.24
N VAL A 126 1.28 -0.90 -16.29
CA VAL A 126 0.79 -2.28 -16.33
C VAL A 126 1.95 -3.27 -16.24
N LYS A 127 3.04 -3.04 -17.01
CA LYS A 127 4.25 -3.87 -16.92
C LYS A 127 4.85 -3.85 -15.51
N MET A 128 4.95 -2.67 -14.88
CA MET A 128 5.39 -2.52 -13.50
C MET A 128 4.52 -3.34 -12.55
N SER A 129 3.19 -3.17 -12.62
CA SER A 129 2.22 -3.88 -11.78
C SER A 129 2.26 -5.40 -11.94
N ILE A 130 2.44 -5.90 -13.16
CA ILE A 130 2.58 -7.34 -13.41
C ILE A 130 3.90 -7.85 -12.81
N THR A 131 5.00 -7.12 -13.00
CA THR A 131 6.31 -7.54 -12.50
C THR A 131 6.34 -7.56 -10.97
N GLU A 132 5.82 -6.52 -10.30
CA GLU A 132 5.76 -6.48 -8.84
C GLU A 132 4.94 -7.65 -8.28
N LYS A 133 3.79 -7.96 -8.90
CA LYS A 133 2.94 -9.08 -8.47
C LYS A 133 3.59 -10.43 -8.70
N LEU A 134 4.22 -10.65 -9.85
CA LEU A 134 4.89 -11.91 -10.14
C LEU A 134 6.07 -12.15 -9.19
N VAL A 135 6.95 -11.15 -9.03
CA VAL A 135 8.12 -11.30 -8.16
C VAL A 135 7.69 -11.49 -6.71
N SER A 136 6.73 -10.68 -6.22
CA SER A 136 6.18 -10.82 -4.87
C SER A 136 5.54 -12.20 -4.67
N PHE A 137 4.76 -12.69 -5.64
CA PHE A 137 4.17 -14.03 -5.60
C PHE A 137 5.23 -15.11 -5.42
N PHE A 138 6.26 -15.12 -6.27
CA PHE A 138 7.32 -16.14 -6.19
C PHE A 138 8.08 -16.07 -4.86
N VAL A 139 8.42 -14.86 -4.39
CA VAL A 139 9.08 -14.67 -3.09
C VAL A 139 8.19 -15.19 -1.95
N THR A 140 6.91 -14.80 -1.93
CA THR A 140 5.97 -15.22 -0.90
C THR A 140 5.79 -16.74 -0.87
N ILE A 141 5.52 -17.36 -2.02
CA ILE A 141 5.29 -18.81 -2.08
C ILE A 141 6.55 -19.59 -1.72
N LEU A 142 7.72 -19.17 -2.22
CA LEU A 142 8.99 -19.80 -1.88
C LEU A 142 9.26 -19.76 -0.36
N LEU A 143 9.10 -18.58 0.25
CA LEU A 143 9.32 -18.42 1.69
C LEU A 143 8.24 -19.13 2.53
N ALA A 144 6.99 -19.14 2.08
CA ALA A 144 5.92 -19.88 2.75
C ALA A 144 6.19 -21.40 2.74
N PHE A 145 6.71 -21.93 1.64
CA PHE A 145 7.09 -23.33 1.55
C PHE A 145 8.29 -23.68 2.43
N LEU A 146 9.28 -22.77 2.55
CA LEU A 146 10.49 -23.00 3.34
C LEU A 146 10.28 -22.81 4.85
N TYR A 147 9.53 -21.79 5.25
CA TYR A 147 9.45 -21.35 6.64
C TYR A 147 8.08 -21.57 7.30
N GLN A 148 7.02 -21.78 6.52
CA GLN A 148 5.64 -22.00 7.00
C GLN A 148 5.23 -21.00 8.09
N SER A 149 5.50 -19.70 7.87
CA SER A 149 5.30 -18.63 8.83
C SER A 149 4.78 -17.37 8.13
N TYR A 150 4.08 -16.52 8.89
CA TYR A 150 3.60 -15.20 8.45
C TYR A 150 4.69 -14.31 7.83
N TRP A 151 5.96 -14.54 8.14
CA TRP A 151 7.10 -13.82 7.56
C TRP A 151 7.16 -13.90 6.04
N ALA A 152 6.67 -14.99 5.46
CA ALA A 152 6.58 -15.13 4.01
C ALA A 152 5.65 -14.08 3.38
N MET A 153 4.50 -13.82 4.00
CA MET A 153 3.56 -12.79 3.54
C MET A 153 4.12 -11.39 3.73
N ILE A 154 4.76 -11.13 4.88
CA ILE A 154 5.42 -9.85 5.16
C ILE A 154 6.51 -9.56 4.12
N ALA A 155 7.37 -10.55 3.83
CA ALA A 155 8.39 -10.43 2.80
C ALA A 155 7.78 -10.14 1.41
N GLY A 156 6.64 -10.75 1.09
CA GLY A 156 5.88 -10.46 -0.12
C GLY A 156 5.44 -9.01 -0.23
N VAL A 157 4.88 -8.46 0.85
CA VAL A 157 4.46 -7.06 0.92
C VAL A 157 5.66 -6.12 0.71
N VAL A 158 6.74 -6.31 1.45
CA VAL A 158 7.97 -5.50 1.34
C VAL A 158 8.57 -5.62 -0.07
N THR A 159 8.59 -6.83 -0.64
CA THR A 159 9.07 -7.06 -2.01
C THR A 159 8.25 -6.28 -3.04
N THR A 160 6.93 -6.23 -2.92
CA THR A 160 6.05 -5.46 -3.81
C THR A 160 6.47 -3.99 -3.85
N TYR A 161 6.64 -3.35 -2.69
CA TYR A 161 7.03 -1.94 -2.60
C TYR A 161 8.48 -1.70 -3.07
N THR A 162 9.38 -2.65 -2.79
CA THR A 162 10.77 -2.58 -3.27
C THR A 162 10.84 -2.63 -4.80
N ILE A 163 10.13 -3.57 -5.42
CA ILE A 163 10.06 -3.67 -6.89
C ILE A 163 9.43 -2.42 -7.49
N LYS A 164 8.34 -1.93 -6.91
CA LYS A 164 7.68 -0.68 -7.34
C LYS A 164 8.63 0.51 -7.28
N LEU A 165 9.40 0.64 -6.19
CA LEU A 165 10.41 1.68 -6.05
C LEU A 165 11.47 1.58 -7.16
N VAL A 166 12.10 0.42 -7.33
CA VAL A 166 13.14 0.20 -8.35
C VAL A 166 12.60 0.47 -9.76
N TYR A 167 11.40 -0.03 -10.06
CA TYR A 167 10.78 0.18 -11.37
C TYR A 167 10.41 1.64 -11.62
N SER A 168 10.00 2.40 -10.60
CA SER A 168 9.67 3.82 -10.76
C SER A 168 10.85 4.63 -11.31
N TYR A 169 12.08 4.26 -10.92
CA TYR A 169 13.32 4.88 -11.43
C TYR A 169 13.82 4.30 -12.75
N LYS A 170 13.44 3.05 -13.08
CA LYS A 170 13.78 2.44 -14.38
C LYS A 170 12.87 2.93 -15.50
N LEU A 171 11.60 3.17 -15.20
CA LEU A 171 10.61 3.56 -16.21
C LEU A 171 10.71 5.02 -16.60
N HIS A 172 11.07 5.92 -15.67
CA HIS A 172 11.11 7.35 -15.95
C HIS A 172 12.49 7.94 -15.67
N GLU A 173 12.95 8.79 -16.60
CA GLU A 173 14.29 9.40 -16.54
C GLU A 173 14.41 10.53 -15.51
N PHE A 174 13.29 11.06 -15.02
CA PHE A 174 13.29 12.10 -14.00
C PHE A 174 14.04 11.61 -12.74
N ARG A 175 14.88 12.51 -12.21
CA ARG A 175 15.62 12.27 -10.96
C ARG A 175 15.29 13.36 -9.96
N PRO A 176 14.52 13.02 -8.90
CA PRO A 176 14.06 13.99 -7.92
C PRO A 176 15.23 14.72 -7.23
N LYS A 177 15.02 16.01 -7.00
CA LYS A 177 15.90 16.89 -6.22
C LYS A 177 15.11 17.55 -5.11
N TRP A 178 15.76 17.87 -4.01
CA TRP A 178 15.14 18.61 -2.91
C TRP A 178 14.66 19.97 -3.38
N SER A 179 13.36 20.24 -3.29
CA SER A 179 12.75 21.53 -3.61
C SER A 179 11.42 21.68 -2.89
N LEU A 180 11.16 22.88 -2.37
CA LEU A 180 9.88 23.28 -1.74
C LEU A 180 9.27 24.50 -2.41
N LYS A 181 9.68 24.82 -3.65
CA LYS A 181 9.26 26.03 -4.35
C LYS A 181 7.74 26.17 -4.48
N ASN A 182 7.06 25.06 -4.79
CA ASN A 182 5.61 25.02 -5.02
C ASN A 182 4.86 24.39 -3.82
N ALA A 183 5.47 24.34 -2.65
CA ALA A 183 4.95 23.65 -1.48
C ALA A 183 3.57 24.16 -1.02
N LYS A 184 3.34 25.49 -1.07
CA LYS A 184 2.07 26.08 -0.66
C LYS A 184 0.93 25.63 -1.59
N GLU A 185 1.14 25.69 -2.90
CA GLU A 185 0.13 25.29 -3.89
C GLU A 185 -0.22 23.81 -3.74
N GLN A 186 0.80 22.97 -3.61
CA GLN A 186 0.60 21.53 -3.42
C GLN A 186 -0.10 21.23 -2.09
N TRP A 187 0.27 21.90 -0.99
CA TRP A 187 -0.35 21.67 0.33
C TRP A 187 -1.82 22.04 0.35
N ASP A 188 -2.18 23.17 -0.29
CA ASP A 188 -3.57 23.59 -0.40
C ASP A 188 -4.46 22.58 -1.13
N PHE A 189 -3.90 21.84 -2.08
CA PHE A 189 -4.56 20.71 -2.73
C PHE A 189 -4.57 19.44 -1.83
N SER A 190 -3.43 19.12 -1.25
CA SER A 190 -3.18 17.85 -0.56
C SER A 190 -3.99 17.66 0.72
N LYS A 191 -4.23 18.73 1.48
CA LYS A 191 -4.99 18.66 2.77
C LYS A 191 -6.38 18.05 2.62
N TRP A 192 -7.08 18.30 1.50
CA TRP A 192 -8.41 17.74 1.23
C TRP A 192 -8.34 16.28 0.80
N MET A 193 -7.30 15.92 0.05
CA MET A 193 -7.08 14.54 -0.39
C MET A 193 -6.73 13.63 0.80
N LEU A 194 -5.90 14.15 1.72
CA LEU A 194 -5.56 13.45 2.96
C LEU A 194 -6.81 13.15 3.80
N LEU A 195 -7.66 14.16 4.04
CA LEU A 195 -8.90 13.98 4.80
C LEU A 195 -9.80 12.91 4.16
N ARG A 196 -9.98 12.97 2.83
CA ARG A 196 -10.75 11.97 2.08
C ARG A 196 -10.15 10.57 2.20
N GLY A 197 -8.81 10.44 2.10
CA GLY A 197 -8.09 9.16 2.22
C GLY A 197 -8.31 8.52 3.58
N VAL A 198 -8.12 9.29 4.65
CA VAL A 198 -8.32 8.82 6.03
C VAL A 198 -9.75 8.34 6.26
N MET A 199 -10.76 9.14 5.86
CA MET A 199 -12.17 8.75 6.01
C MET A 199 -12.49 7.48 5.23
N GLY A 200 -11.99 7.36 4.00
CA GLY A 200 -12.17 6.20 3.14
C GLY A 200 -11.56 4.93 3.74
N TYR A 201 -10.35 5.02 4.22
CA TYR A 201 -9.65 3.90 4.83
C TYR A 201 -10.28 3.46 6.16
N THR A 202 -10.59 4.41 7.04
CA THR A 202 -11.26 4.11 8.31
C THR A 202 -12.56 3.34 8.06
N ARG A 203 -13.35 3.77 7.07
CA ARG A 203 -14.59 3.05 6.69
C ARG A 203 -14.32 1.64 6.17
N ALA A 204 -13.24 1.44 5.43
CA ALA A 204 -12.92 0.15 4.80
C ALA A 204 -12.35 -0.88 5.78
N GLU A 205 -11.63 -0.43 6.81
CA GLU A 205 -10.91 -1.31 7.75
C GLU A 205 -11.46 -1.30 9.18
N PHE A 206 -12.49 -0.51 9.46
CA PHE A 206 -13.10 -0.43 10.79
C PHE A 206 -13.57 -1.81 11.30
N ASP A 207 -14.14 -2.62 10.42
CA ASP A 207 -14.59 -3.98 10.69
C ASP A 207 -13.43 -4.91 11.08
N THR A 208 -12.29 -4.82 10.38
CA THR A 208 -11.08 -5.61 10.69
C THR A 208 -10.55 -5.27 12.08
N ALA A 209 -10.46 -3.97 12.41
CA ALA A 209 -10.02 -3.51 13.73
C ALA A 209 -10.99 -3.96 14.85
N PHE A 210 -12.30 -3.87 14.60
CA PHE A 210 -13.34 -4.30 15.55
C PHE A 210 -13.28 -5.81 15.82
N VAL A 211 -13.19 -6.63 14.77
CA VAL A 211 -13.08 -8.10 14.90
C VAL A 211 -11.79 -8.47 15.66
N SER A 212 -10.69 -7.77 15.36
CA SER A 212 -9.40 -8.00 16.05
C SER A 212 -9.52 -7.79 17.55
N LYS A 213 -10.07 -6.66 17.97
CA LYS A 213 -10.17 -6.32 19.40
C LYS A 213 -11.14 -7.22 20.17
N THR A 214 -12.19 -7.74 19.48
CA THR A 214 -13.26 -8.51 20.14
C THR A 214 -13.01 -10.01 20.14
N PHE A 215 -12.41 -10.57 19.08
CA PHE A 215 -12.34 -12.02 18.86
C PHE A 215 -10.90 -12.58 18.72
N GLY A 216 -9.88 -11.73 18.74
CA GLY A 216 -8.47 -12.12 18.67
C GLY A 216 -7.97 -12.48 17.26
N LEU A 217 -6.66 -12.76 17.17
CA LEU A 217 -5.91 -12.97 15.93
C LEU A 217 -6.46 -14.07 14.99
N PRO A 218 -6.81 -15.29 15.47
CA PRO A 218 -7.29 -16.34 14.57
C PRO A 218 -8.60 -15.96 13.89
N SER A 219 -9.49 -15.25 14.60
CA SER A 219 -10.77 -14.79 14.05
C SER A 219 -10.58 -13.71 12.99
N VAL A 220 -9.61 -12.81 13.19
CA VAL A 220 -9.25 -11.79 12.18
C VAL A 220 -8.70 -12.44 10.91
N GLY A 221 -7.84 -13.45 11.06
CA GLY A 221 -7.29 -14.17 9.92
C GLY A 221 -8.38 -14.81 9.06
N GLY A 222 -9.29 -15.56 9.69
CA GLY A 222 -10.45 -16.17 9.02
C GLY A 222 -11.36 -15.11 8.38
N TYR A 223 -11.68 -14.03 9.12
CA TYR A 223 -12.49 -12.92 8.62
C TYR A 223 -11.86 -12.25 7.39
N ASN A 224 -10.57 -11.92 7.44
CA ASN A 224 -9.86 -11.28 6.33
C ASN A 224 -9.77 -12.19 5.09
N LEU A 225 -9.54 -13.48 5.27
CA LEU A 225 -9.59 -14.46 4.18
C LEU A 225 -10.94 -14.43 3.47
N MET A 226 -12.05 -14.49 4.23
CA MET A 226 -13.39 -14.47 3.67
C MET A 226 -13.75 -13.11 3.07
N LYS A 227 -13.39 -12.00 3.73
CA LYS A 227 -13.56 -10.63 3.21
C LYS A 227 -12.88 -10.47 1.85
N ASN A 228 -11.61 -10.85 1.75
CA ASN A 228 -10.86 -10.74 0.50
C ASN A 228 -11.45 -11.62 -0.61
N LEU A 229 -11.84 -12.86 -0.31
CA LEU A 229 -12.50 -13.73 -1.29
C LEU A 229 -13.84 -13.18 -1.75
N SER A 230 -14.64 -12.59 -0.85
CA SER A 230 -15.95 -12.02 -1.18
C SER A 230 -15.86 -10.75 -2.03
N LEU A 231 -14.77 -9.99 -1.93
CA LEU A 231 -14.57 -8.76 -2.71
C LEU A 231 -14.09 -9.02 -4.15
N ILE A 232 -13.55 -10.21 -4.44
CA ILE A 232 -13.03 -10.56 -5.78
C ILE A 232 -14.09 -10.35 -6.88
N PRO A 233 -15.34 -10.87 -6.77
CA PRO A 233 -16.33 -10.66 -7.83
C PRO A 233 -16.68 -9.18 -8.03
N ALA A 234 -16.75 -8.42 -6.94
CA ALA A 234 -17.07 -7.00 -6.98
C ALA A 234 -15.97 -6.17 -7.67
N GLN A 235 -14.71 -6.46 -7.35
CA GLN A 235 -13.56 -5.73 -7.87
C GLN A 235 -13.15 -6.15 -9.29
N ASP A 236 -13.34 -7.42 -9.64
CA ASP A 236 -12.83 -8.01 -10.88
C ASP A 236 -13.86 -8.06 -12.00
N ILE A 237 -15.14 -8.11 -11.67
CA ILE A 237 -16.21 -8.24 -12.63
C ILE A 237 -17.08 -6.98 -12.66
N ILE A 238 -17.57 -6.54 -11.50
CA ILE A 238 -18.55 -5.45 -11.42
C ILE A 238 -17.86 -4.08 -11.65
N ALA A 239 -16.76 -3.80 -10.96
CA ALA A 239 -16.10 -2.50 -11.06
C ALA A 239 -15.60 -2.18 -12.48
N PRO A 240 -14.91 -3.07 -13.21
CA PRO A 240 -14.51 -2.82 -14.60
C PRO A 240 -15.71 -2.68 -15.55
N ALA A 241 -16.82 -3.38 -15.30
CA ALA A 241 -18.01 -3.31 -16.15
C ALA A 241 -18.81 -2.00 -15.94
N THR A 242 -18.71 -1.39 -14.75
CA THR A 242 -19.44 -0.15 -14.42
C THR A 242 -18.61 1.12 -14.64
N GLN A 243 -17.28 1.04 -14.67
CA GLN A 243 -16.41 2.20 -14.93
C GLN A 243 -16.75 2.99 -16.21
N PRO A 244 -17.03 2.37 -17.38
CA PRO A 244 -17.41 3.10 -18.57
C PRO A 244 -18.74 3.85 -18.45
N LEU A 245 -19.65 3.36 -17.59
CA LEU A 245 -20.97 3.98 -17.38
C LEU A 245 -20.92 5.22 -16.47
N LEU A 246 -19.85 5.38 -15.69
CA LEU A 246 -19.64 6.52 -14.80
C LEU A 246 -18.85 7.66 -15.46
N THR A 247 -18.29 7.42 -16.64
CA THR A 247 -17.51 8.39 -17.42
C THR A 247 -18.25 8.95 -18.63
N SER A 248 -19.48 8.51 -18.88
CA SER A 248 -20.41 9.04 -19.89
C SER A 248 -21.36 10.02 -19.25
#